data_ba8f079d03e8c2961f05169acafecdb8
#
_entry.id   ba8f079d03e8c2961f05169acafecdb8
#
_cell.length_a   1.000
_cell.length_b   1.000
_cell.length_c   1.000
_cell.angle_alpha   90.00
_cell.angle_beta   90.00
_cell.angle_gamma   90.00
#
_symmetry.space_group_name_H-M   'P 1'
#
loop_
_entity.id
_entity.type
_entity.pdbx_description
1 polymer ?
#
loop_
_entity_poly.entity_id
_entity_poly.type
_entity_poly.pdbx_seq_one_letter_code
_entity_poly.pdbx_strand_id
1 'polypeptide(L)'
;GLEQAAQLGKALARERFDAVYASDLSRAKQTARALADEVGVPVRDDAGLRERCYGQFEGLTYAEVAARHPDDFDAWQNRVPEFAPPGGETLTEFHERAVETALRLIRRHPGERIALVSHGGVLDCLYRHANAMTLTEPRQHELRNASINRLSSDGHQLTVLQWGDVAHLDLLVLDEVDRRVP
;
A
#
# COMPACT_ATOMS: atom_id res chain seq x y z
N GLY A 1 -12.84 7.03 -5.69
CA GLY A 1 -12.07 7.23 -4.43
C GLY A 1 -12.93 7.30 -3.18
N LEU A 2 -13.65 8.40 -2.94
CA LEU A 2 -14.43 8.56 -1.69
C LEU A 2 -15.59 7.56 -1.57
N GLU A 3 -16.24 7.25 -2.66
CA GLU A 3 -17.33 6.25 -2.69
C GLU A 3 -16.80 4.84 -2.37
N GLN A 4 -15.68 4.46 -2.99
CA GLN A 4 -14.99 3.20 -2.69
C GLN A 4 -14.58 3.11 -1.21
N ALA A 5 -14.08 4.20 -0.64
CA ALA A 5 -13.74 4.26 0.78
C ALA A 5 -14.97 4.05 1.68
N ALA A 6 -16.12 4.66 1.33
CA ALA A 6 -17.36 4.46 2.06
C ALA A 6 -17.88 3.02 1.95
N GLN A 7 -17.78 2.39 0.77
CA GLN A 7 -18.16 0.98 0.57
C GLN A 7 -17.24 0.04 1.38
N LEU A 8 -15.93 0.32 1.40
CA LEU A 8 -14.97 -0.40 2.22
C LEU A 8 -15.32 -0.32 3.72
N GLY A 9 -15.59 0.89 4.23
CA GLY A 9 -15.99 1.08 5.63
C GLY A 9 -17.22 0.23 5.98
N LYS A 10 -18.28 0.32 5.17
CA LYS A 10 -19.51 -0.48 5.35
C LYS A 10 -19.26 -1.99 5.31
N ALA A 11 -18.39 -2.45 4.40
CA ALA A 11 -18.06 -3.88 4.30
C ALA A 11 -17.40 -4.41 5.57
N LEU A 12 -16.59 -3.58 6.23
CA LEU A 12 -15.84 -3.92 7.44
C LEU A 12 -16.55 -3.51 8.74
N ALA A 13 -17.72 -2.86 8.67
CA ALA A 13 -18.45 -2.32 9.83
C ALA A 13 -18.77 -3.35 10.92
N ARG A 14 -18.89 -4.64 10.56
CA ARG A 14 -19.15 -5.74 11.49
C ARG A 14 -17.92 -6.40 12.06
N GLU A 15 -16.74 -6.03 11.56
CA GLU A 15 -15.48 -6.56 12.05
C GLU A 15 -15.00 -5.74 13.26
N ARG A 16 -14.36 -6.43 14.19
CA ARG A 16 -13.75 -5.76 15.34
C ARG A 16 -12.28 -5.50 15.04
N PHE A 17 -11.88 -4.25 15.21
CA PHE A 17 -10.49 -3.82 15.12
C PHE A 17 -10.05 -3.22 16.46
N ASP A 18 -8.86 -3.57 16.90
CA ASP A 18 -8.26 -3.04 18.13
C ASP A 18 -7.48 -1.76 17.83
N ALA A 19 -7.01 -1.59 16.60
CA ALA A 19 -6.36 -0.36 16.13
C ALA A 19 -6.54 -0.18 14.62
N VAL A 20 -6.58 1.10 14.20
CA VAL A 20 -6.54 1.51 12.79
C VAL A 20 -5.37 2.45 12.59
N TYR A 21 -4.43 2.07 11.74
CA TYR A 21 -3.30 2.88 11.32
C TYR A 21 -3.44 3.28 9.86
N ALA A 22 -2.95 4.46 9.52
CA ALA A 22 -2.96 4.93 8.14
C ALA A 22 -1.67 5.65 7.78
N SER A 23 -1.29 5.58 6.50
CA SER A 23 -0.41 6.57 5.93
C SER A 23 -0.97 7.97 6.17
N ASP A 24 -0.12 8.92 6.49
CA ASP A 24 -0.50 10.31 6.71
C ASP A 24 -0.76 11.10 5.41
N LEU A 25 -0.63 10.46 4.25
CA LEU A 25 -1.03 11.04 2.97
C LEU A 25 -2.56 11.13 2.88
N SER A 26 -3.05 12.24 2.36
CA SER A 26 -4.48 12.62 2.40
C SER A 26 -5.42 11.53 1.85
N ARG A 27 -5.04 10.88 0.74
CA ARG A 27 -5.84 9.82 0.10
C ARG A 27 -6.03 8.59 1.00
N ALA A 28 -4.98 8.16 1.73
CA ALA A 28 -5.06 7.04 2.66
C ALA A 28 -5.85 7.43 3.92
N LYS A 29 -5.64 8.64 4.43
CA LYS A 29 -6.41 9.17 5.58
C LYS A 29 -7.91 9.25 5.31
N GLN A 30 -8.31 9.63 4.09
CA GLN A 30 -9.73 9.66 3.71
C GLN A 30 -10.34 8.25 3.75
N THR A 31 -9.62 7.25 3.23
CA THR A 31 -10.07 5.85 3.30
C THR A 31 -10.12 5.34 4.74
N ALA A 32 -9.08 5.64 5.53
CA ALA A 32 -9.02 5.23 6.93
C ALA A 32 -10.12 5.86 7.79
N ARG A 33 -10.48 7.12 7.54
CA ARG A 33 -11.59 7.79 8.23
C ARG A 33 -12.93 7.10 7.95
N ALA A 34 -13.20 6.75 6.69
CA ALA A 34 -14.42 6.04 6.33
C ALA A 34 -14.53 4.69 7.07
N LEU A 35 -13.41 3.95 7.24
CA LEU A 35 -13.39 2.76 8.07
C LEU A 35 -13.59 3.09 9.55
N ALA A 36 -12.85 4.05 10.08
CA ALA A 36 -12.89 4.44 11.49
C ALA A 36 -14.27 4.87 11.96
N ASP A 37 -15.00 5.61 11.12
CA ASP A 37 -16.35 6.06 11.40
C ASP A 37 -17.33 4.90 11.54
N GLU A 38 -17.15 3.82 10.77
CA GLU A 38 -18.01 2.62 10.82
C GLU A 38 -17.66 1.68 11.98
N VAL A 39 -16.38 1.55 12.33
CA VAL A 39 -15.94 0.59 13.37
C VAL A 39 -15.74 1.22 14.75
N GLY A 40 -15.80 2.55 14.85
CA GLY A 40 -15.64 3.29 16.11
C GLY A 40 -14.22 3.30 16.70
N VAL A 41 -13.19 3.07 15.87
CA VAL A 41 -11.79 3.05 16.29
C VAL A 41 -11.03 4.23 15.67
N PRO A 42 -10.37 5.09 16.46
CA PRO A 42 -9.69 6.27 15.92
C PRO A 42 -8.48 5.90 15.05
N VAL A 43 -8.29 6.67 13.97
CA VAL A 43 -7.12 6.53 13.08
C VAL A 43 -5.87 7.07 13.76
N ARG A 44 -4.78 6.30 13.66
CA ARG A 44 -3.42 6.71 14.06
C ARG A 44 -2.57 6.83 12.80
N ASP A 45 -2.00 8.01 12.58
CA ASP A 45 -1.12 8.26 11.44
C ASP A 45 0.26 7.60 11.65
N ASP A 46 0.81 7.01 10.60
CA ASP A 46 2.19 6.51 10.59
C ASP A 46 2.85 6.78 9.22
N ALA A 47 3.86 7.64 9.21
CA ALA A 47 4.58 8.02 8.00
C ALA A 47 5.34 6.85 7.35
N GLY A 48 5.63 5.79 8.10
CA GLY A 48 6.23 4.57 7.57
C GLY A 48 5.29 3.81 6.60
N LEU A 49 3.98 4.10 6.62
CA LEU A 49 2.99 3.55 5.70
C LEU A 49 2.82 4.38 4.41
N ARG A 50 3.61 5.46 4.20
CA ARG A 50 3.57 6.25 2.96
C ARG A 50 3.94 5.41 1.76
N GLU A 51 3.41 5.82 0.60
CA GLU A 51 3.86 5.32 -0.70
C GLU A 51 5.35 5.61 -0.91
N ARG A 52 5.99 4.93 -1.85
CA ARG A 52 7.36 5.21 -2.26
C ARG A 52 7.50 6.69 -2.62
N CYS A 53 8.55 7.33 -2.14
CA CYS A 53 8.93 8.65 -2.60
C CYS A 53 9.60 8.52 -3.97
N TYR A 54 8.95 9.08 -4.98
CA TYR A 54 9.46 9.08 -6.36
C TYR A 54 10.24 10.36 -6.70
N GLY A 55 10.42 11.27 -5.73
CA GLY A 55 11.20 12.49 -5.91
C GLY A 55 10.75 13.29 -7.13
N GLN A 56 11.68 13.55 -8.06
CA GLN A 56 11.39 14.35 -9.27
C GLN A 56 10.46 13.65 -10.27
N PHE A 57 10.16 12.37 -10.10
CA PHE A 57 9.22 11.66 -10.97
C PHE A 57 7.76 11.83 -10.53
N GLU A 58 7.52 12.34 -9.32
CA GLU A 58 6.15 12.51 -8.82
C GLU A 58 5.31 13.40 -9.73
N GLY A 59 4.10 12.93 -10.04
CA GLY A 59 3.15 13.63 -10.90
C GLY A 59 3.44 13.59 -12.40
N LEU A 60 4.57 12.98 -12.83
CA LEU A 60 4.90 12.79 -14.23
C LEU A 60 4.25 11.51 -14.78
N THR A 61 3.96 11.52 -16.06
CA THR A 61 3.62 10.29 -16.80
C THR A 61 4.89 9.52 -17.14
N TYR A 62 4.76 8.23 -17.45
CA TYR A 62 5.89 7.40 -17.93
C TYR A 62 6.59 8.04 -19.13
N ALA A 63 5.85 8.60 -20.08
CA ALA A 63 6.43 9.28 -21.24
C ALA A 63 7.20 10.55 -20.86
N GLU A 64 6.73 11.30 -19.88
CA GLU A 64 7.44 12.49 -19.39
C GLU A 64 8.73 12.13 -18.62
N VAL A 65 8.70 11.04 -17.83
CA VAL A 65 9.91 10.53 -17.17
C VAL A 65 10.93 10.08 -18.23
N ALA A 66 10.52 9.29 -19.22
CA ALA A 66 11.39 8.85 -20.31
C ALA A 66 12.00 10.02 -21.10
N ALA A 67 11.24 11.09 -21.30
CA ALA A 67 11.73 12.28 -22.03
C ALA A 67 12.66 13.17 -21.21
N ARG A 68 12.41 13.32 -19.91
CA ARG A 68 13.15 14.22 -19.02
C ARG A 68 14.32 13.56 -18.31
N HIS A 69 14.24 12.25 -18.08
CA HIS A 69 15.22 11.44 -17.35
C HIS A 69 15.52 10.14 -18.11
N PRO A 70 16.00 10.20 -19.36
CA PRO A 70 16.18 9.01 -20.21
C PRO A 70 17.15 8.00 -19.60
N ASP A 71 18.23 8.45 -18.95
CA ASP A 71 19.25 7.59 -18.36
C ASP A 71 18.71 6.83 -17.12
N ASP A 72 17.75 7.41 -16.41
CA ASP A 72 17.15 6.85 -15.20
C ASP A 72 15.94 5.98 -15.50
N PHE A 73 15.28 6.22 -16.64
CA PHE A 73 14.01 5.59 -17.00
C PHE A 73 14.12 4.06 -17.09
N ASP A 74 15.19 3.59 -17.72
CA ASP A 74 15.40 2.15 -17.90
C ASP A 74 15.63 1.44 -16.55
N ALA A 75 16.42 2.04 -15.67
CA ALA A 75 16.67 1.52 -14.33
C ALA A 75 15.38 1.47 -13.50
N TRP A 76 14.56 2.51 -13.58
CA TRP A 76 13.26 2.56 -12.90
C TRP A 76 12.27 1.53 -13.47
N GLN A 77 12.14 1.47 -14.80
CA GLN A 77 11.23 0.55 -15.48
C GLN A 77 11.59 -0.92 -15.21
N ASN A 78 12.88 -1.22 -15.19
CA ASN A 78 13.40 -2.57 -14.90
C ASN A 78 13.44 -2.89 -13.40
N ARG A 79 12.92 -2.00 -12.54
CA ARG A 79 12.85 -2.19 -11.09
C ARG A 79 14.21 -2.51 -10.46
N VAL A 80 15.26 -1.83 -10.88
CA VAL A 80 16.59 -1.97 -10.27
C VAL A 80 16.48 -1.60 -8.78
N PRO A 81 16.77 -2.53 -7.84
CA PRO A 81 16.48 -2.32 -6.41
C PRO A 81 17.21 -1.14 -5.80
N GLU A 82 18.42 -0.88 -6.21
CA GLU A 82 19.30 0.18 -5.71
C GLU A 82 19.10 1.51 -6.44
N PHE A 83 18.26 1.55 -7.47
CA PHE A 83 17.96 2.80 -8.18
C PHE A 83 16.95 3.64 -7.37
N ALA A 84 17.31 4.91 -7.15
CA ALA A 84 16.42 5.93 -6.62
C ALA A 84 16.16 7.01 -7.66
N PRO A 85 14.91 7.41 -7.93
CA PRO A 85 14.64 8.65 -8.64
C PRO A 85 15.32 9.83 -7.91
N PRO A 86 15.77 10.88 -8.61
CA PRO A 86 16.42 12.03 -7.97
C PRO A 86 15.55 12.61 -6.84
N GLY A 87 16.07 12.58 -5.60
CA GLY A 87 15.35 13.00 -4.40
C GLY A 87 14.30 12.01 -3.87
N GLY A 88 14.27 10.80 -4.42
CA GLY A 88 13.35 9.74 -4.00
C GLY A 88 14.03 8.61 -3.21
N GLU A 89 13.29 7.53 -2.98
CA GLU A 89 13.76 6.30 -2.32
C GLU A 89 14.19 5.26 -3.35
N THR A 90 15.20 4.44 -3.02
CA THR A 90 15.44 3.16 -3.73
C THR A 90 14.27 2.20 -3.48
N LEU A 91 14.16 1.17 -4.32
CA LEU A 91 13.15 0.13 -4.10
C LEU A 91 13.47 -0.69 -2.85
N THR A 92 14.76 -0.91 -2.55
CA THR A 92 15.23 -1.59 -1.34
C THR A 92 14.85 -0.83 -0.08
N GLU A 93 15.19 0.47 0.03
CA GLU A 93 14.83 1.31 1.18
C GLU A 93 13.32 1.36 1.41
N PHE A 94 12.57 1.50 0.34
CA PHE A 94 11.10 1.50 0.41
C PHE A 94 10.55 0.18 0.94
N HIS A 95 11.03 -0.95 0.42
CA HIS A 95 10.60 -2.28 0.86
C HIS A 95 10.92 -2.50 2.34
N GLU A 96 12.14 -2.20 2.77
CA GLU A 96 12.57 -2.33 4.17
C GLU A 96 11.71 -1.47 5.09
N ARG A 97 11.47 -0.21 4.74
CA ARG A 97 10.61 0.70 5.50
C ARG A 97 9.17 0.18 5.62
N ALA A 98 8.60 -0.26 4.52
CA ALA A 98 7.21 -0.74 4.49
C ALA A 98 7.03 -2.00 5.36
N VAL A 99 7.91 -2.99 5.19
CA VAL A 99 7.86 -4.25 5.95
C VAL A 99 8.14 -4.02 7.42
N GLU A 100 9.23 -3.31 7.77
CA GLU A 100 9.55 -3.05 9.18
C GLU A 100 8.46 -2.23 9.87
N THR A 101 7.85 -1.26 9.19
CA THR A 101 6.73 -0.51 9.74
C THR A 101 5.55 -1.43 10.04
N ALA A 102 5.15 -2.29 9.11
CA ALA A 102 4.05 -3.23 9.34
C ALA A 102 4.35 -4.18 10.51
N LEU A 103 5.51 -4.81 10.53
CA LEU A 103 5.92 -5.72 11.61
C LEU A 103 6.01 -4.99 12.96
N ARG A 104 6.53 -3.77 13.00
CA ARG A 104 6.60 -2.94 14.20
C ARG A 104 5.20 -2.64 14.76
N LEU A 105 4.24 -2.32 13.90
CA LEU A 105 2.86 -2.09 14.30
C LEU A 105 2.21 -3.38 14.80
N ILE A 106 2.41 -4.48 14.10
CA ILE A 106 1.88 -5.81 14.48
C ILE A 106 2.41 -6.22 15.86
N ARG A 107 3.72 -6.09 16.12
CA ARG A 107 4.33 -6.44 17.41
C ARG A 107 3.79 -5.65 18.61
N ARG A 108 3.15 -4.50 18.38
CA ARG A 108 2.46 -3.72 19.44
C ARG A 108 1.07 -4.26 19.77
N HIS A 109 0.56 -5.19 18.97
CA HIS A 109 -0.81 -5.70 19.02
C HIS A 109 -0.85 -7.24 19.00
N PRO A 110 -0.17 -7.93 19.96
CA PRO A 110 -0.11 -9.40 19.98
C PRO A 110 -1.50 -9.99 20.21
N GLY A 111 -1.96 -10.84 19.28
CA GLY A 111 -3.28 -11.46 19.34
C GLY A 111 -4.45 -10.56 18.96
N GLU A 112 -4.19 -9.32 18.60
CA GLU A 112 -5.18 -8.31 18.21
C GLU A 112 -5.35 -8.24 16.69
N ARG A 113 -6.48 -7.68 16.26
CA ARG A 113 -6.76 -7.39 14.85
C ARG A 113 -6.57 -5.90 14.59
N ILE A 114 -5.63 -5.57 13.72
CA ILE A 114 -5.38 -4.19 13.32
C ILE A 114 -5.67 -3.97 11.83
N ALA A 115 -6.05 -2.76 11.47
CA ALA A 115 -6.15 -2.34 10.07
C ALA A 115 -4.98 -1.40 9.72
N LEU A 116 -4.34 -1.64 8.59
CA LEU A 116 -3.33 -0.78 7.99
C LEU A 116 -3.87 -0.22 6.68
N VAL A 117 -4.12 1.07 6.61
CA VAL A 117 -4.58 1.75 5.39
C VAL A 117 -3.40 2.44 4.73
N SER A 118 -3.04 1.96 3.54
CA SER A 118 -1.81 2.36 2.88
C SER A 118 -1.98 2.44 1.37
N HIS A 119 -0.94 2.16 0.60
CA HIS A 119 -0.82 2.37 -0.84
C HIS A 119 -0.44 1.08 -1.55
N GLY A 120 -0.63 1.06 -2.87
CA GLY A 120 -0.33 -0.11 -3.69
C GLY A 120 1.11 -0.59 -3.57
N GLY A 121 2.07 0.32 -3.54
CA GLY A 121 3.48 -0.05 -3.39
C GLY A 121 3.79 -0.70 -2.05
N VAL A 122 3.21 -0.21 -0.95
CA VAL A 122 3.36 -0.83 0.37
C VAL A 122 2.73 -2.22 0.39
N LEU A 123 1.55 -2.39 -0.20
CA LEU A 123 0.91 -3.70 -0.33
C LEU A 123 1.78 -4.66 -1.16
N ASP A 124 2.38 -4.19 -2.28
CA ASP A 124 3.35 -5.00 -3.07
C ASP A 124 4.53 -5.47 -2.21
N CYS A 125 5.08 -4.60 -1.38
CA CYS A 125 6.18 -4.94 -0.46
C CYS A 125 5.77 -6.03 0.56
N LEU A 126 4.59 -5.88 1.18
CA LEU A 126 4.09 -6.86 2.15
C LEU A 126 3.77 -8.21 1.51
N TYR A 127 3.19 -8.21 0.31
CA TYR A 127 2.93 -9.44 -0.44
C TYR A 127 4.22 -10.16 -0.80
N ARG A 128 5.22 -9.43 -1.32
CA ARG A 128 6.54 -9.99 -1.66
C ARG A 128 7.23 -10.57 -0.44
N HIS A 129 7.23 -9.85 0.66
CA HIS A 129 7.81 -10.33 1.92
C HIS A 129 7.13 -11.61 2.40
N ALA A 130 5.78 -11.65 2.40
CA ALA A 130 5.02 -12.82 2.82
C ALA A 130 5.26 -14.07 1.97
N ASN A 131 5.59 -13.88 0.68
CA ASN A 131 5.79 -14.98 -0.28
C ASN A 131 7.27 -15.20 -0.66
N ALA A 132 8.21 -14.58 0.05
CA ALA A 132 9.66 -14.66 -0.20
C ALA A 132 10.04 -14.32 -1.66
N MET A 133 9.31 -13.39 -2.28
CA MET A 133 9.59 -12.93 -3.64
C MET A 133 10.68 -11.87 -3.65
N THR A 134 11.53 -11.90 -4.69
CA THR A 134 12.53 -10.85 -4.89
C THR A 134 11.87 -9.55 -5.39
N LEU A 135 12.57 -8.42 -5.25
CA LEU A 135 12.09 -7.10 -5.70
C LEU A 135 12.05 -6.98 -7.24
N THR A 136 12.88 -7.76 -7.93
CA THR A 136 13.00 -7.76 -9.40
C THR A 136 12.00 -8.68 -10.09
N GLU A 137 11.43 -9.65 -9.38
CA GLU A 137 10.42 -10.54 -9.96
C GLU A 137 9.21 -9.75 -10.48
N PRO A 138 8.68 -10.09 -11.66
CA PRO A 138 7.43 -9.50 -12.13
C PRO A 138 6.31 -9.69 -11.11
N ARG A 139 5.48 -8.66 -10.96
CA ARG A 139 4.30 -8.75 -10.10
C ARG A 139 3.29 -9.75 -10.67
N GLN A 140 2.86 -10.70 -9.85
CA GLN A 140 1.88 -11.73 -10.20
C GLN A 140 0.55 -11.58 -9.42
N HIS A 141 0.45 -10.58 -8.57
CA HIS A 141 -0.73 -10.30 -7.75
C HIS A 141 -1.36 -8.96 -8.13
N GLU A 142 -2.65 -8.86 -7.88
CA GLU A 142 -3.39 -7.64 -8.17
C GLU A 142 -3.24 -6.61 -7.03
N LEU A 143 -3.22 -5.34 -7.42
CA LEU A 143 -3.26 -4.19 -6.52
C LEU A 143 -4.43 -3.32 -6.93
N ARG A 144 -5.60 -3.59 -6.36
CA ARG A 144 -6.83 -2.86 -6.68
C ARG A 144 -7.08 -1.80 -5.61
N ASN A 145 -7.56 -0.63 -6.04
CA ASN A 145 -7.94 0.45 -5.12
C ASN A 145 -9.03 -0.03 -4.17
N ALA A 146 -8.90 0.34 -2.88
CA ALA A 146 -9.80 -0.04 -1.80
C ALA A 146 -10.01 -1.56 -1.66
N SER A 147 -9.06 -2.39 -2.10
CA SER A 147 -9.11 -3.84 -1.85
C SER A 147 -8.88 -4.18 -0.38
N ILE A 148 -9.51 -5.25 0.08
CA ILE A 148 -9.26 -5.85 1.38
C ILE A 148 -8.22 -6.96 1.21
N ASN A 149 -7.12 -6.87 1.95
CA ASN A 149 -6.04 -7.82 1.98
C ASN A 149 -5.88 -8.33 3.41
N ARG A 150 -5.97 -9.63 3.63
CA ARG A 150 -5.90 -10.22 4.96
C ARG A 150 -4.61 -11.01 5.12
N LEU A 151 -3.88 -10.65 6.16
CA LEU A 151 -2.65 -11.33 6.53
C LEU A 151 -2.73 -11.74 8.00
N SER A 152 -2.07 -12.85 8.34
CA SER A 152 -1.75 -13.20 9.72
C SER A 152 -0.26 -13.04 9.96
N SER A 153 0.12 -12.88 11.22
CA SER A 153 1.53 -12.76 11.60
C SER A 153 1.78 -13.30 13.00
N ASP A 154 2.96 -13.88 13.18
CA ASP A 154 3.51 -14.22 14.50
C ASP A 154 4.40 -13.11 15.10
N GLY A 155 4.41 -11.94 14.47
CA GLY A 155 5.27 -10.81 14.83
C GLY A 155 6.61 -10.74 14.07
N HIS A 156 6.96 -11.80 13.32
CA HIS A 156 8.18 -11.90 12.53
C HIS A 156 7.89 -12.19 11.05
N GLN A 157 6.97 -13.11 10.79
CA GLN A 157 6.58 -13.50 9.45
C GLN A 157 5.14 -13.06 9.15
N LEU A 158 4.87 -12.83 7.86
CA LEU A 158 3.54 -12.56 7.33
C LEU A 158 3.08 -13.77 6.53
N THR A 159 1.80 -14.12 6.68
CA THR A 159 1.14 -15.14 5.86
C THR A 159 -0.09 -14.51 5.21
N VAL A 160 -0.19 -14.61 3.89
CA VAL A 160 -1.36 -14.12 3.15
C VAL A 160 -2.51 -15.09 3.33
N LEU A 161 -3.63 -14.61 3.87
CA LEU A 161 -4.88 -15.36 4.03
C LEU A 161 -5.84 -15.09 2.88
N GLN A 162 -5.93 -13.83 2.45
CA GLN A 162 -6.77 -13.37 1.34
C GLN A 162 -6.13 -12.14 0.72
N TRP A 163 -6.23 -12.01 -0.61
CA TRP A 163 -5.63 -10.90 -1.33
C TRP A 163 -6.52 -10.36 -2.43
N GLY A 164 -6.55 -9.02 -2.57
CA GLY A 164 -7.20 -8.34 -3.67
C GLY A 164 -8.72 -8.41 -3.65
N ASP A 165 -9.34 -8.68 -2.50
CA ASP A 165 -10.79 -8.74 -2.39
C ASP A 165 -11.44 -7.37 -2.60
N VAL A 166 -12.27 -7.27 -3.62
CA VAL A 166 -13.05 -6.08 -3.99
C VAL A 166 -14.55 -6.40 -4.10
N ALA A 167 -15.01 -7.49 -3.50
CA ALA A 167 -16.42 -7.92 -3.59
C ALA A 167 -17.41 -6.88 -3.04
N HIS A 168 -16.93 -5.96 -2.21
CA HIS A 168 -17.72 -4.85 -1.66
C HIS A 168 -17.83 -3.66 -2.61
N LEU A 169 -17.07 -3.62 -3.72
CA LEU A 169 -17.15 -2.56 -4.70
C LEU A 169 -18.13 -2.95 -5.80
N ASP A 170 -19.00 -2.02 -6.20
CA ASP A 170 -19.86 -2.24 -7.35
C ASP A 170 -19.03 -2.40 -8.62
N LEU A 171 -19.45 -3.31 -9.50
CA LEU A 171 -18.74 -3.71 -10.74
C LEU A 171 -18.44 -2.57 -11.72
N LEU A 172 -18.94 -1.38 -11.48
CA LEU A 172 -18.74 -0.19 -12.34
C LEU A 172 -17.43 0.57 -12.07
N VAL A 173 -16.65 0.14 -11.10
CA VAL A 173 -15.38 0.81 -10.73
C VAL A 173 -14.20 -0.12 -11.02
N LEU A 174 -14.08 -0.52 -12.27
CA LEU A 174 -12.95 -1.29 -12.76
C LEU A 174 -11.89 -0.34 -13.33
N ASP A 175 -10.65 -0.53 -12.90
CA ASP A 175 -9.41 -0.07 -13.52
C ASP A 175 -9.27 1.43 -13.82
N GLU A 176 -9.16 2.24 -12.80
CA GLU A 176 -8.30 3.41 -12.91
C GLU A 176 -6.85 2.98 -12.66
N VAL A 177 -6.23 2.41 -13.68
CA VAL A 177 -4.77 2.36 -13.73
C VAL A 177 -4.32 3.80 -13.93
N ASP A 178 -4.00 4.48 -12.86
CA ASP A 178 -3.38 5.80 -12.95
C ASP A 178 -2.03 5.62 -13.66
N ARG A 179 -1.95 6.16 -14.90
CA ARG A 179 -0.74 6.14 -15.74
C ARG A 179 0.29 7.18 -15.29
N ARG A 180 0.08 7.79 -14.13
CA ARG A 180 1.00 8.73 -13.50
C ARG A 180 1.78 8.04 -12.41
N VAL A 181 3.00 8.50 -12.19
CA VAL A 181 3.77 8.15 -10.99
C VAL A 181 3.06 8.76 -9.78
N PRO A 182 2.80 7.99 -8.73
CA PRO A 182 2.05 8.42 -7.53
C PRO A 182 2.59 9.67 -6.88
#